data_ff5691eb12d3bf12558599521f14a4a5
#
_entry.id   ff5691eb12d3bf12558599521f14a4a5
#
_cell.length_a   1.000
_cell.length_b   1.000
_cell.length_c   1.000
_cell.angle_alpha   90.00
_cell.angle_beta   90.00
_cell.angle_gamma   90.00
#
_symmetry.space_group_name_H-M   'P 1'
#
loop_
_entity.id
_entity.type
_entity.pdbx_description
1 polymer ?
#
loop_
_entity_poly.entity_id
_entity_poly.type
_entity_poly.pdbx_seq_one_letter_code
_entity_poly.pdbx_strand_id
1 'polypeptide(L)'
;MGKGTDNLKYREMEVNEGVHIPEYDIEYPEDDSSRKIAGVRYNGTDINLDENYPYLDNSFRYKLHHFFNRTLLTLVVKPLNRIRYGVKINGNLKQYRKTFPEGAMTVCNHVYRWDLVCVLNALGFKNVWFPIYGDHMRSKDAWFMRYVGGIPVPESKAGMRPFNEAFDKLHERGEWMHVFPEAASWMFYTPIRSFKKGAFTMAYKYNMPVIPCVITYRPRTGIFRLFDKANIPLVTLNVGTPILPDITKPRKDEVGRLLNEAHAQMVRMAGIIKNPWPAE
;
A
#
# COMPACT_ATOMS: atom_id res chain seq x y z
N MET A 1 20.86 -14.51 -15.08
CA MET A 1 20.83 -14.27 -13.61
C MET A 1 20.55 -12.79 -13.43
N GLY A 2 19.42 -12.44 -12.86
CA GLY A 2 19.04 -11.06 -12.67
C GLY A 2 19.83 -10.43 -11.52
N LYS A 3 20.41 -9.26 -11.73
CA LYS A 3 21.21 -8.54 -10.72
C LYS A 3 20.47 -8.25 -9.41
N GLY A 4 19.12 -8.26 -9.43
CA GLY A 4 18.29 -7.94 -8.28
C GLY A 4 18.35 -8.94 -7.12
N THR A 5 18.61 -10.22 -7.40
CA THR A 5 18.73 -11.27 -6.37
C THR A 5 20.16 -11.44 -5.84
N ASP A 6 21.14 -10.78 -6.45
CA ASP A 6 22.52 -10.74 -5.95
C ASP A 6 22.76 -9.75 -4.80
N ASN A 7 21.72 -9.03 -4.41
CA ASN A 7 21.71 -8.09 -3.30
C ASN A 7 21.97 -8.80 -1.95
N LEU A 8 22.77 -8.20 -1.07
CA LEU A 8 23.11 -8.75 0.26
C LEU A 8 21.87 -9.09 1.08
N LYS A 9 20.81 -8.26 1.01
CA LYS A 9 19.56 -8.49 1.74
C LYS A 9 18.83 -9.74 1.27
N TYR A 10 18.89 -10.07 -0.03
CA TYR A 10 18.34 -11.34 -0.52
C TYR A 10 19.15 -12.55 -0.02
N ARG A 11 20.48 -12.43 0.08
CA ARG A 11 21.35 -13.51 0.59
C ARG A 11 21.12 -13.76 2.07
N GLU A 12 20.73 -12.76 2.84
CA GLU A 12 20.38 -12.89 4.26
C GLU A 12 18.98 -13.43 4.51
N MET A 13 18.12 -13.42 3.49
CA MET A 13 16.72 -13.87 3.59
C MET A 13 16.63 -15.39 3.55
N GLU A 14 15.85 -15.95 4.48
CA GLU A 14 15.46 -17.35 4.46
C GLU A 14 13.93 -17.46 4.29
N VAL A 15 13.48 -18.35 3.44
CA VAL A 15 12.06 -18.54 3.13
C VAL A 15 11.65 -20.00 3.25
N ASN A 16 10.37 -20.25 3.47
CA ASN A 16 9.79 -21.58 3.45
C ASN A 16 9.89 -22.19 2.04
N GLU A 17 9.91 -23.52 1.99
CA GLU A 17 9.84 -24.26 0.74
C GLU A 17 8.60 -23.85 -0.07
N GLY A 18 8.77 -23.65 -1.38
CA GLY A 18 7.70 -23.27 -2.30
C GLY A 18 7.41 -21.78 -2.39
N VAL A 19 8.07 -20.91 -1.62
CA VAL A 19 7.99 -19.46 -1.81
C VAL A 19 8.65 -19.09 -3.12
N HIS A 20 7.90 -18.43 -4.01
CA HIS A 20 8.42 -17.97 -5.30
C HIS A 20 9.06 -16.60 -5.16
N ILE A 21 10.35 -16.50 -5.44
CA ILE A 21 11.12 -15.25 -5.50
C ILE A 21 11.25 -14.88 -6.98
N PRO A 22 10.67 -13.75 -7.43
CA PRO A 22 10.81 -13.32 -8.81
C PRO A 22 12.24 -12.90 -9.12
N GLU A 23 12.79 -13.36 -10.23
CA GLU A 23 14.06 -12.88 -10.75
C GLU A 23 13.79 -11.63 -11.62
N TYR A 24 14.30 -10.50 -11.18
CA TYR A 24 14.15 -9.23 -11.88
C TYR A 24 15.47 -8.48 -11.94
N ASP A 25 15.77 -7.86 -13.07
CA ASP A 25 16.97 -7.05 -13.24
C ASP A 25 16.75 -5.63 -12.70
N ILE A 26 16.57 -5.55 -11.38
CA ILE A 26 16.42 -4.29 -10.64
C ILE A 26 17.47 -4.28 -9.53
N GLU A 27 18.22 -3.21 -9.45
CA GLU A 27 19.17 -2.97 -8.37
C GLU A 27 18.44 -2.35 -7.18
N TYR A 28 18.40 -3.05 -6.03
CA TYR A 28 17.75 -2.58 -4.83
C TYR A 28 18.77 -2.01 -3.84
N PRO A 29 18.46 -0.89 -3.13
CA PRO A 29 19.32 -0.36 -2.08
C PRO A 29 19.49 -1.36 -0.93
N GLU A 30 20.67 -1.36 -0.30
CA GLU A 30 21.00 -2.26 0.80
C GLU A 30 21.06 -1.55 2.16
N ASP A 31 21.14 -0.25 2.14
CA ASP A 31 21.36 0.64 3.30
C ASP A 31 20.11 1.36 3.79
N ASP A 32 19.19 1.73 2.89
CA ASP A 32 17.99 2.48 3.23
C ASP A 32 16.73 1.83 2.60
N SER A 33 15.94 1.19 3.46
CA SER A 33 14.70 0.49 3.06
C SER A 33 13.63 1.41 2.48
N SER A 34 13.74 2.72 2.66
CA SER A 34 12.77 3.71 2.19
C SER A 34 13.24 4.53 0.98
N ARG A 35 14.45 4.25 0.45
CA ARG A 35 14.99 4.96 -0.71
C ARG A 35 14.10 4.76 -1.94
N LYS A 36 13.78 5.85 -2.63
CA LYS A 36 13.05 5.79 -3.90
C LYS A 36 13.97 5.25 -5.01
N ILE A 37 13.57 4.18 -5.69
CA ILE A 37 14.32 3.61 -6.83
C ILE A 37 13.88 4.25 -8.14
N ALA A 38 12.57 4.49 -8.31
CA ALA A 38 12.00 5.07 -9.51
C ALA A 38 11.51 6.50 -9.24
N GLY A 39 11.91 7.41 -10.09
CA GLY A 39 11.35 8.77 -10.12
C GLY A 39 9.96 8.81 -10.75
N VAL A 40 9.18 9.79 -10.39
CA VAL A 40 7.89 10.09 -11.01
C VAL A 40 8.12 10.93 -12.26
N ARG A 41 7.46 10.60 -13.39
CA ARG A 41 7.54 11.42 -14.60
C ARG A 41 6.78 12.72 -14.39
N TYR A 42 7.50 13.82 -14.29
CA TYR A 42 6.94 15.16 -14.13
C TYR A 42 6.07 15.56 -15.33
N ASN A 43 4.92 16.21 -15.05
CA ASN A 43 3.96 16.63 -16.08
C ASN A 43 3.99 18.13 -16.40
N GLY A 44 4.89 18.90 -15.78
CA GLY A 44 4.98 20.35 -15.90
C GLY A 44 4.04 21.15 -14.99
N THR A 45 3.24 20.48 -14.16
CA THR A 45 2.31 21.17 -13.25
C THR A 45 3.02 21.48 -11.93
N ASP A 46 3.05 22.75 -11.55
CA ASP A 46 3.47 23.15 -10.22
C ASP A 46 2.25 23.23 -9.29
N ILE A 47 2.30 22.49 -8.20
CA ILE A 47 1.23 22.42 -7.20
C ILE A 47 1.84 22.65 -5.83
N ASN A 48 1.39 23.70 -5.14
CA ASN A 48 1.74 23.95 -3.76
C ASN A 48 0.89 23.07 -2.84
N LEU A 49 1.57 22.23 -2.04
CA LEU A 49 0.94 21.41 -1.02
C LEU A 49 1.06 22.07 0.35
N ASP A 50 0.51 23.28 0.44
CA ASP A 50 0.49 24.15 1.60
C ASP A 50 -0.88 24.13 2.33
N GLU A 51 -1.14 25.11 3.17
CA GLU A 51 -2.39 25.24 3.93
C GLU A 51 -3.63 25.53 3.06
N ASN A 52 -3.46 26.01 1.84
CA ASN A 52 -4.54 26.34 0.91
C ASN A 52 -4.91 25.17 -0.01
N TYR A 53 -4.11 24.10 -0.01
CA TYR A 53 -4.41 22.93 -0.85
C TYR A 53 -5.66 22.18 -0.35
N PRO A 54 -6.62 21.87 -1.24
CA PRO A 54 -7.85 21.15 -0.86
C PRO A 54 -7.58 19.66 -0.66
N TYR A 55 -6.99 19.26 0.49
CA TYR A 55 -6.65 17.88 0.81
C TYR A 55 -7.88 16.96 0.77
N LEU A 56 -9.03 17.43 1.22
CA LEU A 56 -10.31 16.74 1.09
C LEU A 56 -11.28 17.60 0.30
N ASP A 57 -11.41 17.30 -0.98
CA ASP A 57 -12.31 18.02 -1.88
C ASP A 57 -13.71 17.37 -1.84
N ASN A 58 -14.70 18.13 -1.39
CA ASN A 58 -16.10 17.70 -1.31
C ASN A 58 -16.97 18.20 -2.47
N SER A 59 -16.37 18.85 -3.47
CA SER A 59 -17.09 19.39 -4.61
C SER A 59 -17.83 18.33 -5.41
N PHE A 60 -18.93 18.69 -6.06
CA PHE A 60 -19.67 17.80 -6.94
C PHE A 60 -18.77 17.25 -8.05
N ARG A 61 -17.90 18.12 -8.60
CA ARG A 61 -16.94 17.74 -9.64
C ARG A 61 -16.00 16.63 -9.15
N TYR A 62 -15.43 16.77 -7.93
CA TYR A 62 -14.58 15.74 -7.34
C TYR A 62 -15.33 14.41 -7.18
N LYS A 63 -16.55 14.45 -6.62
CA LYS A 63 -17.38 13.24 -6.40
C LYS A 63 -17.67 12.53 -7.71
N LEU A 64 -17.96 13.28 -8.77
CA LEU A 64 -18.23 12.73 -10.11
C LEU A 64 -16.98 12.03 -10.68
N HIS A 65 -15.81 12.69 -10.66
CA HIS A 65 -14.56 12.07 -11.12
C HIS A 65 -14.16 10.87 -10.27
N HIS A 66 -14.33 10.94 -8.96
CA HIS A 66 -14.07 9.83 -8.04
C HIS A 66 -14.96 8.62 -8.39
N PHE A 67 -16.25 8.83 -8.62
CA PHE A 67 -17.19 7.79 -9.05
C PHE A 67 -16.76 7.15 -10.37
N PHE A 68 -16.43 7.94 -11.40
CA PHE A 68 -15.98 7.43 -12.69
C PHE A 68 -14.68 6.64 -12.58
N ASN A 69 -13.69 7.14 -11.84
CA ASN A 69 -12.44 6.43 -11.63
C ASN A 69 -12.63 5.10 -10.91
N ARG A 70 -13.47 5.08 -9.87
CA ARG A 70 -13.80 3.86 -9.14
C ARG A 70 -14.52 2.85 -10.02
N THR A 71 -15.42 3.32 -10.87
CA THR A 71 -16.12 2.48 -11.85
C THR A 71 -15.15 1.90 -12.87
N LEU A 72 -14.26 2.73 -13.44
CA LEU A 72 -13.22 2.30 -14.38
C LEU A 72 -12.30 1.24 -13.75
N LEU A 73 -11.83 1.48 -12.52
CA LEU A 73 -11.01 0.50 -11.78
C LEU A 73 -11.74 -0.83 -11.62
N THR A 74 -13.02 -0.79 -11.30
CA THR A 74 -13.78 -2.01 -11.01
C THR A 74 -14.12 -2.79 -12.27
N LEU A 75 -14.55 -2.10 -13.33
CA LEU A 75 -15.07 -2.75 -14.54
C LEU A 75 -13.96 -3.07 -15.55
N VAL A 76 -12.84 -2.34 -15.54
CA VAL A 76 -11.78 -2.50 -16.53
C VAL A 76 -10.48 -2.98 -15.87
N VAL A 77 -9.96 -2.22 -14.91
CA VAL A 77 -8.60 -2.50 -14.36
C VAL A 77 -8.60 -3.80 -13.55
N LYS A 78 -9.64 -4.07 -12.77
CA LYS A 78 -9.74 -5.31 -11.98
C LYS A 78 -9.77 -6.58 -12.84
N PRO A 79 -10.64 -6.72 -13.86
CA PRO A 79 -10.60 -7.86 -14.77
C PRO A 79 -9.26 -8.01 -15.50
N LEU A 80 -8.71 -6.91 -16.01
CA LEU A 80 -7.40 -6.92 -16.68
C LEU A 80 -6.29 -7.42 -15.77
N ASN A 81 -6.23 -6.94 -14.53
CA ASN A 81 -5.25 -7.42 -13.55
C ASN A 81 -5.44 -8.91 -13.22
N ARG A 82 -6.69 -9.37 -13.14
CA ARG A 82 -6.97 -10.80 -12.90
C ARG A 82 -6.51 -11.67 -14.06
N ILE A 83 -6.70 -11.21 -15.30
CA ILE A 83 -6.28 -11.94 -16.50
C ILE A 83 -4.76 -11.87 -16.67
N ARG A 84 -4.19 -10.66 -16.61
CA ARG A 84 -2.77 -10.44 -16.92
C ARG A 84 -1.83 -10.90 -15.82
N TYR A 85 -2.16 -10.65 -14.57
CA TYR A 85 -1.30 -10.92 -13.41
C TYR A 85 -1.83 -12.03 -12.50
N GLY A 86 -2.93 -12.68 -12.89
CA GLY A 86 -3.54 -13.78 -12.14
C GLY A 86 -3.81 -13.42 -10.68
N VAL A 87 -4.22 -12.17 -10.42
CA VAL A 87 -4.41 -11.69 -9.05
C VAL A 87 -5.36 -12.60 -8.27
N LYS A 88 -4.83 -13.18 -7.19
CA LYS A 88 -5.60 -13.94 -6.19
C LYS A 88 -5.67 -13.13 -4.90
N ILE A 89 -6.75 -13.33 -4.16
CA ILE A 89 -6.95 -12.75 -2.83
C ILE A 89 -7.17 -13.91 -1.86
N ASN A 90 -6.28 -14.05 -0.89
CA ASN A 90 -6.40 -14.99 0.22
C ASN A 90 -6.85 -14.22 1.47
N GLY A 91 -7.93 -14.66 2.08
CA GLY A 91 -8.55 -13.98 3.20
C GLY A 91 -9.78 -13.15 2.80
N ASN A 92 -10.48 -12.60 3.78
CA ASN A 92 -11.79 -11.99 3.57
C ASN A 92 -11.87 -10.56 4.12
N LEU A 93 -11.24 -9.63 3.41
CA LEU A 93 -11.28 -8.20 3.77
C LEU A 93 -12.71 -7.62 3.75
N LYS A 94 -13.60 -8.20 2.94
CA LYS A 94 -15.02 -7.81 2.91
C LYS A 94 -15.75 -8.15 4.21
N GLN A 95 -15.36 -9.22 4.89
CA GLN A 95 -15.92 -9.58 6.20
C GLN A 95 -15.54 -8.51 7.22
N TYR A 96 -14.27 -8.06 7.24
CA TYR A 96 -13.83 -7.01 8.15
C TYR A 96 -14.57 -5.69 7.96
N ARG A 97 -15.04 -5.38 6.75
CA ARG A 97 -15.92 -4.21 6.53
C ARG A 97 -17.21 -4.27 7.32
N LYS A 98 -17.74 -5.47 7.56
CA LYS A 98 -18.94 -5.65 8.40
C LYS A 98 -18.59 -5.61 9.88
N THR A 99 -17.41 -6.13 10.25
CA THR A 99 -16.93 -6.13 11.63
C THR A 99 -16.53 -4.73 12.10
N PHE A 100 -15.97 -3.91 11.19
CA PHE A 100 -15.49 -2.55 11.48
C PHE A 100 -16.23 -1.51 10.62
N PRO A 101 -17.50 -1.23 10.91
CA PRO A 101 -18.30 -0.27 10.15
C PRO A 101 -17.77 1.16 10.28
N GLU A 102 -17.12 1.49 11.39
CA GLU A 102 -16.51 2.80 11.67
C GLU A 102 -15.15 3.01 10.97
N GLY A 103 -14.74 2.05 10.15
CA GLY A 103 -13.49 2.11 9.40
C GLY A 103 -12.38 1.25 9.98
N ALA A 104 -11.38 1.00 9.16
CA ALA A 104 -10.14 0.32 9.55
C ALA A 104 -9.00 0.79 8.66
N MET A 105 -7.77 0.55 9.09
CA MET A 105 -6.57 0.85 8.33
C MET A 105 -5.98 -0.44 7.77
N THR A 106 -5.83 -0.53 6.47
CA THR A 106 -5.03 -1.58 5.83
C THR A 106 -3.60 -1.11 5.63
N VAL A 107 -2.62 -1.97 5.90
CA VAL A 107 -1.20 -1.73 5.57
C VAL A 107 -0.71 -2.84 4.65
N CYS A 108 0.13 -2.51 3.67
CA CYS A 108 0.62 -3.48 2.69
C CYS A 108 2.07 -3.14 2.29
N ASN A 109 2.86 -4.15 1.88
CA ASN A 109 4.14 -3.92 1.22
C ASN A 109 3.93 -3.23 -0.13
N HIS A 110 4.89 -2.40 -0.55
CA HIS A 110 4.78 -1.59 -1.76
C HIS A 110 5.71 -2.12 -2.86
N VAL A 111 5.23 -3.12 -3.59
CA VAL A 111 6.09 -3.96 -4.46
C VAL A 111 5.53 -4.21 -5.84
N TYR A 112 4.39 -3.61 -6.16
CA TYR A 112 3.73 -3.87 -7.42
C TYR A 112 2.98 -2.63 -7.92
N ARG A 113 3.02 -2.34 -9.21
CA ARG A 113 2.38 -1.13 -9.78
C ARG A 113 0.88 -1.00 -9.43
N TRP A 114 0.19 -2.12 -9.25
CA TRP A 114 -1.24 -2.17 -8.98
C TRP A 114 -1.57 -2.72 -7.58
N ASP A 115 -0.61 -2.63 -6.64
CA ASP A 115 -0.80 -3.14 -5.27
C ASP A 115 -2.00 -2.48 -4.57
N LEU A 116 -2.17 -1.17 -4.69
CA LEU A 116 -3.36 -0.48 -4.22
C LEU A 116 -4.64 -1.08 -4.82
N VAL A 117 -4.65 -1.39 -6.12
CA VAL A 117 -5.82 -1.98 -6.79
C VAL A 117 -6.11 -3.39 -6.26
N CYS A 118 -5.10 -4.16 -5.85
CA CYS A 118 -5.31 -5.44 -5.19
C CYS A 118 -6.05 -5.27 -3.87
N VAL A 119 -5.67 -4.29 -3.05
CA VAL A 119 -6.36 -3.95 -1.78
C VAL A 119 -7.78 -3.45 -2.04
N LEU A 120 -7.98 -2.53 -2.99
CA LEU A 120 -9.30 -2.05 -3.39
C LEU A 120 -10.21 -3.18 -3.88
N ASN A 121 -9.65 -4.16 -4.60
CA ASN A 121 -10.38 -5.34 -5.05
C ASN A 121 -10.82 -6.23 -3.88
N ALA A 122 -9.97 -6.38 -2.89
CA ALA A 122 -10.25 -7.16 -1.69
C ALA A 122 -11.34 -6.50 -0.83
N LEU A 123 -11.36 -5.18 -0.76
CA LEU A 123 -12.39 -4.40 -0.08
C LEU A 123 -13.69 -4.26 -0.86
N GLY A 124 -13.68 -4.55 -2.16
CA GLY A 124 -14.82 -4.35 -3.05
C GLY A 124 -15.03 -2.88 -3.39
N PHE A 125 -16.30 -2.39 -3.29
CA PHE A 125 -16.65 -1.02 -3.67
C PHE A 125 -16.49 0.02 -2.54
N LYS A 126 -15.93 -0.35 -1.38
CA LYS A 126 -15.71 0.61 -0.29
C LYS A 126 -14.68 1.66 -0.73
N ASN A 127 -14.95 2.91 -0.43
CA ASN A 127 -13.96 3.95 -0.58
C ASN A 127 -12.78 3.69 0.35
N VAL A 128 -11.58 3.99 -0.14
CA VAL A 128 -10.34 3.87 0.61
C VAL A 128 -9.51 5.09 0.32
N TRP A 129 -9.04 5.73 1.36
CA TRP A 129 -8.23 6.93 1.28
C TRP A 129 -6.80 6.62 1.71
N PHE A 130 -5.84 7.21 1.05
CA PHE A 130 -4.44 6.87 1.30
C PHE A 130 -3.52 8.08 1.10
N PRO A 131 -2.51 8.25 1.98
CA PRO A 131 -1.49 9.26 1.79
C PRO A 131 -0.59 8.88 0.60
N ILE A 132 -0.23 9.87 -0.20
CA ILE A 132 0.72 9.71 -1.32
C ILE A 132 1.78 10.80 -1.27
N TYR A 133 2.94 10.54 -1.85
CA TYR A 133 3.95 11.59 -2.01
C TYR A 133 3.46 12.71 -2.93
N GLY A 134 3.79 13.95 -2.61
CA GLY A 134 3.45 15.14 -3.38
C GLY A 134 3.86 15.07 -4.85
N ASP A 135 4.98 14.41 -5.15
CA ASP A 135 5.46 14.19 -6.51
C ASP A 135 4.42 13.53 -7.43
N HIS A 136 3.54 12.66 -6.87
CA HIS A 136 2.48 12.03 -7.64
C HIS A 136 1.44 13.03 -8.14
N MET A 137 1.24 14.16 -7.44
CA MET A 137 0.35 15.23 -7.89
C MET A 137 0.95 16.05 -9.05
N ARG A 138 2.25 15.95 -9.26
CA ARG A 138 3.00 16.59 -10.38
C ARG A 138 3.27 15.61 -11.52
N SER A 139 2.75 14.40 -11.44
CA SER A 139 2.96 13.34 -12.43
C SER A 139 1.86 13.27 -13.47
N LYS A 140 2.12 12.53 -14.55
CA LYS A 140 1.09 12.19 -15.56
C LYS A 140 -0.08 11.42 -14.97
N ASP A 141 0.13 10.70 -13.86
CA ASP A 141 -0.87 9.89 -13.18
C ASP A 141 -1.62 10.70 -12.08
N ALA A 142 -1.33 12.02 -11.92
CA ALA A 142 -1.87 12.88 -10.87
C ALA A 142 -3.41 12.87 -10.82
N TRP A 143 -4.05 12.98 -11.99
CA TRP A 143 -5.50 12.92 -12.09
C TRP A 143 -6.05 11.60 -11.53
N PHE A 144 -5.46 10.48 -11.94
CA PHE A 144 -5.86 9.17 -11.47
C PHE A 144 -5.66 9.02 -9.96
N MET A 145 -4.46 9.35 -9.47
CA MET A 145 -4.12 9.22 -8.05
C MET A 145 -5.03 10.06 -7.15
N ARG A 146 -5.32 11.31 -7.56
CA ARG A 146 -6.23 12.19 -6.83
C ARG A 146 -7.65 11.61 -6.74
N TYR A 147 -8.20 11.18 -7.86
CA TYR A 147 -9.60 10.75 -7.91
C TYR A 147 -9.82 9.28 -7.54
N VAL A 148 -8.80 8.53 -7.24
CA VAL A 148 -8.93 7.19 -6.66
C VAL A 148 -8.93 7.19 -5.13
N GLY A 149 -8.65 8.34 -4.51
CA GLY A 149 -8.63 8.53 -3.06
C GLY A 149 -7.26 8.88 -2.47
N GLY A 150 -6.30 9.26 -3.33
CA GLY A 150 -4.97 9.73 -2.89
C GLY A 150 -5.02 11.12 -2.29
N ILE A 151 -4.44 11.29 -1.10
CA ILE A 151 -4.27 12.56 -0.40
C ILE A 151 -2.77 12.85 -0.31
N PRO A 152 -2.27 13.92 -0.96
CA PRO A 152 -0.85 14.19 -0.96
C PRO A 152 -0.35 14.57 0.43
N VAL A 153 0.80 14.02 0.82
CA VAL A 153 1.49 14.42 2.03
C VAL A 153 2.08 15.82 1.81
N PRO A 154 1.85 16.76 2.73
CA PRO A 154 2.39 18.12 2.61
C PRO A 154 3.92 18.14 2.62
N GLU A 155 4.47 19.11 1.92
CA GLU A 155 5.91 19.40 1.90
C GLU A 155 6.30 20.46 2.93
N SER A 156 5.31 21.18 3.48
CA SER A 156 5.48 22.23 4.47
C SER A 156 4.79 21.89 5.79
N LYS A 157 5.27 22.49 6.89
CA LYS A 157 4.61 22.38 8.20
C LYS A 157 3.20 23.00 8.18
N ALA A 158 2.99 24.07 7.40
CA ALA A 158 1.70 24.74 7.28
C ALA A 158 0.62 23.83 6.70
N GLY A 159 0.96 23.01 5.70
CA GLY A 159 0.04 22.04 5.09
C GLY A 159 -0.32 20.86 5.99
N MET A 160 0.46 20.58 7.06
CA MET A 160 0.20 19.43 7.93
C MET A 160 -1.13 19.55 8.69
N ARG A 161 -1.56 20.74 9.03
CA ARG A 161 -2.83 20.95 9.73
C ARG A 161 -4.02 20.56 8.85
N PRO A 162 -4.24 21.15 7.67
CA PRO A 162 -5.37 20.77 6.81
C PRO A 162 -5.27 19.32 6.28
N PHE A 163 -4.06 18.77 6.14
CA PHE A 163 -3.87 17.36 5.85
C PHE A 163 -4.44 16.47 6.99
N ASN A 164 -4.10 16.75 8.23
CA ASN A 164 -4.63 16.00 9.38
C ASN A 164 -6.15 16.19 9.50
N GLU A 165 -6.68 17.39 9.34
CA GLU A 165 -8.12 17.67 9.35
C GLU A 165 -8.87 16.90 8.25
N ALA A 166 -8.23 16.64 7.10
CA ALA A 166 -8.81 15.81 6.05
C ALA A 166 -9.01 14.36 6.54
N PHE A 167 -8.01 13.78 7.21
CA PHE A 167 -8.11 12.44 7.77
C PHE A 167 -9.04 12.37 9.00
N ASP A 168 -9.12 13.42 9.82
CA ASP A 168 -10.09 13.53 10.91
C ASP A 168 -11.54 13.40 10.35
N LYS A 169 -11.85 14.18 9.31
CA LYS A 169 -13.16 14.13 8.65
C LYS A 169 -13.46 12.79 7.97
N LEU A 170 -12.45 12.10 7.44
CA LEU A 170 -12.62 10.78 6.84
C LEU A 170 -12.91 9.74 7.92
N HIS A 171 -12.23 9.81 9.05
CA HIS A 171 -12.50 8.94 10.20
C HIS A 171 -13.92 9.16 10.74
N GLU A 172 -14.36 10.40 10.94
CA GLU A 172 -15.73 10.75 11.35
C GLU A 172 -16.81 10.16 10.43
N ARG A 173 -16.48 9.94 9.14
CA ARG A 173 -17.38 9.32 8.15
C ARG A 173 -17.30 7.79 8.11
N GLY A 174 -16.52 7.17 8.98
CA GLY A 174 -16.27 5.71 8.95
C GLY A 174 -15.57 5.25 7.67
N GLU A 175 -14.72 6.09 7.08
CA GLU A 175 -13.98 5.73 5.86
C GLU A 175 -12.78 4.85 6.19
N TRP A 176 -12.46 3.98 5.24
CA TRP A 176 -11.29 3.11 5.34
C TRP A 176 -10.05 3.83 4.85
N MET A 177 -8.92 3.57 5.50
CA MET A 177 -7.62 4.11 5.13
C MET A 177 -6.68 3.00 4.67
N HIS A 178 -5.76 3.34 3.79
CA HIS A 178 -4.70 2.43 3.35
C HIS A 178 -3.36 3.13 3.40
N VAL A 179 -2.33 2.44 3.86
CA VAL A 179 -0.96 2.96 3.87
C VAL A 179 0.02 1.90 3.42
N PHE A 180 1.00 2.30 2.62
CA PHE A 180 2.20 1.52 2.36
C PHE A 180 3.29 1.95 3.35
N PRO A 181 3.47 1.25 4.49
CA PRO A 181 4.34 1.74 5.56
C PRO A 181 5.83 1.71 5.19
N GLU A 182 6.20 0.99 4.14
CA GLU A 182 7.54 0.97 3.56
C GLU A 182 7.91 2.28 2.84
N ALA A 183 6.94 3.15 2.62
CA ALA A 183 7.04 4.49 2.03
C ALA A 183 7.41 4.53 0.53
N ALA A 184 8.33 3.72 0.03
CA ALA A 184 8.73 3.69 -1.38
C ALA A 184 8.28 2.40 -2.07
N SER A 185 8.02 2.42 -3.38
CA SER A 185 7.72 1.21 -4.16
C SER A 185 9.00 0.57 -4.68
N TRP A 186 9.19 -0.73 -4.39
CA TRP A 186 10.27 -1.55 -4.94
C TRP A 186 9.69 -2.73 -5.71
N MET A 187 9.60 -2.59 -7.02
CA MET A 187 8.94 -3.56 -7.90
C MET A 187 9.48 -4.98 -7.68
N PHE A 188 8.58 -5.90 -7.37
CA PHE A 188 8.84 -7.33 -7.18
C PHE A 188 9.81 -7.70 -6.05
N TYR A 189 10.11 -6.78 -5.15
CA TYR A 189 10.95 -7.06 -3.99
C TYR A 189 10.22 -8.00 -3.03
N THR A 190 10.88 -9.07 -2.58
CA THR A 190 10.25 -10.10 -1.74
C THR A 190 10.38 -9.83 -0.24
N PRO A 191 11.56 -9.40 0.28
CA PRO A 191 11.69 -9.11 1.71
C PRO A 191 10.72 -8.01 2.16
N ILE A 192 10.21 -8.08 3.38
CA ILE A 192 9.39 -7.04 3.97
C ILE A 192 10.32 -5.97 4.55
N ARG A 193 10.24 -4.76 4.02
CA ARG A 193 11.11 -3.65 4.43
C ARG A 193 10.65 -3.02 5.74
N SER A 194 11.51 -2.21 6.35
CA SER A 194 11.20 -1.49 7.58
C SER A 194 10.02 -0.53 7.38
N PHE A 195 9.22 -0.37 8.42
CA PHE A 195 8.01 0.45 8.41
C PHE A 195 8.22 1.83 9.02
N LYS A 196 7.61 2.84 8.43
CA LYS A 196 7.49 4.17 9.03
C LYS A 196 6.29 4.22 9.98
N LYS A 197 6.44 4.90 11.10
CA LYS A 197 5.43 5.00 12.18
C LYS A 197 4.13 5.68 11.78
N GLY A 198 4.09 6.43 10.68
CA GLY A 198 2.96 7.29 10.29
C GLY A 198 1.61 6.59 10.31
N ALA A 199 1.50 5.42 9.67
CA ALA A 199 0.28 4.61 9.64
C ALA A 199 -0.21 4.23 11.05
N PHE A 200 0.70 3.72 11.87
CA PHE A 200 0.40 3.22 13.22
C PHE A 200 0.07 4.36 14.19
N THR A 201 0.68 5.53 13.99
CA THR A 201 0.33 6.77 14.69
C THR A 201 -1.11 7.20 14.39
N MET A 202 -1.52 7.13 13.11
CA MET A 202 -2.90 7.42 12.71
C MET A 202 -3.87 6.36 13.27
N ALA A 203 -3.51 5.08 13.21
CA ALA A 203 -4.32 4.00 13.76
C ALA A 203 -4.55 4.18 15.26
N TYR A 204 -3.51 4.51 16.03
CA TYR A 204 -3.64 4.84 17.45
C TYR A 204 -4.53 6.08 17.67
N LYS A 205 -4.30 7.18 16.92
CA LYS A 205 -5.07 8.43 17.05
C LYS A 205 -6.57 8.20 16.88
N TYR A 206 -6.95 7.38 15.92
CA TYR A 206 -8.34 7.13 15.54
C TYR A 206 -8.92 5.85 16.14
N ASN A 207 -8.17 5.17 16.99
CA ASN A 207 -8.55 3.85 17.52
C ASN A 207 -8.99 2.87 16.42
N MET A 208 -8.32 2.92 15.27
CA MET A 208 -8.66 2.12 14.09
C MET A 208 -7.93 0.79 14.11
N PRO A 209 -8.63 -0.34 13.88
CA PRO A 209 -7.97 -1.63 13.64
C PRO A 209 -6.98 -1.55 12.49
N VAL A 210 -5.79 -2.12 12.67
CA VAL A 210 -4.78 -2.29 11.60
C VAL A 210 -4.91 -3.68 11.01
N ILE A 211 -5.10 -3.77 9.69
CA ILE A 211 -5.22 -5.03 8.97
C ILE A 211 -3.99 -5.18 8.06
N PRO A 212 -3.02 -6.01 8.45
CA PRO A 212 -1.87 -6.28 7.61
C PRO A 212 -2.27 -7.04 6.35
N CYS A 213 -1.76 -6.61 5.22
CA CYS A 213 -1.88 -7.28 3.94
C CYS A 213 -0.48 -7.47 3.36
N VAL A 214 -0.25 -8.54 2.62
CA VAL A 214 1.03 -8.76 1.96
C VAL A 214 0.83 -9.28 0.54
N ILE A 215 1.51 -8.67 -0.40
CA ILE A 215 1.62 -9.14 -1.77
C ILE A 215 2.77 -10.12 -1.85
N THR A 216 2.48 -11.31 -2.33
CA THR A 216 3.43 -12.38 -2.63
C THR A 216 3.31 -12.80 -4.08
N TYR A 217 4.26 -13.61 -4.55
CA TYR A 217 4.37 -13.95 -5.96
C TYR A 217 4.19 -15.44 -6.19
N ARG A 218 3.82 -15.76 -7.42
CA ARG A 218 3.70 -17.12 -7.92
C ARG A 218 4.33 -17.21 -9.30
N PRO A 219 4.90 -18.39 -9.66
CA PRO A 219 5.41 -18.60 -11.02
C PRO A 219 4.28 -18.51 -12.02
N ARG A 220 4.58 -17.98 -13.20
CA ARG A 220 3.63 -17.90 -14.30
C ARG A 220 3.48 -19.27 -14.95
N THR A 221 2.30 -19.85 -14.86
CA THR A 221 1.99 -21.20 -15.36
C THR A 221 0.72 -21.20 -16.19
N GLY A 222 0.50 -22.27 -16.98
CA GLY A 222 -0.72 -22.48 -17.74
C GLY A 222 -1.03 -21.34 -18.72
N ILE A 223 -2.30 -20.98 -18.81
CA ILE A 223 -2.80 -19.94 -19.72
C ILE A 223 -2.14 -18.57 -19.49
N PHE A 224 -1.65 -18.30 -18.29
CA PHE A 224 -1.00 -17.02 -17.99
C PHE A 224 0.33 -16.81 -18.75
N ARG A 225 0.97 -17.86 -19.26
CA ARG A 225 2.16 -17.77 -20.11
C ARG A 225 1.87 -17.08 -21.45
N LEU A 226 0.61 -17.07 -21.88
CA LEU A 226 0.21 -16.48 -23.16
C LEU A 226 0.08 -14.94 -23.08
N PHE A 227 -0.10 -14.37 -21.88
CA PHE A 227 -0.45 -12.95 -21.70
C PHE A 227 0.73 -12.02 -21.45
N ASP A 228 1.91 -12.55 -21.18
CA ASP A 228 3.09 -11.69 -20.93
C ASP A 228 4.40 -12.40 -21.25
N LYS A 229 5.21 -11.74 -22.07
CA LYS A 229 6.55 -12.21 -22.43
C LYS A 229 7.63 -11.77 -21.45
N ALA A 230 7.29 -10.90 -20.49
CA ALA A 230 8.25 -10.20 -19.64
C ALA A 230 8.47 -10.87 -18.27
N ASN A 231 8.30 -12.16 -18.11
CA ASN A 231 8.50 -12.91 -16.85
C ASN A 231 7.86 -12.29 -15.59
N ILE A 232 6.86 -11.41 -15.76
CA ILE A 232 6.16 -10.79 -14.65
C ILE A 232 5.45 -11.88 -13.81
N PRO A 233 5.70 -11.98 -12.49
CA PRO A 233 5.12 -13.01 -11.67
C PRO A 233 3.61 -12.84 -11.54
N LEU A 234 2.90 -13.90 -11.22
CA LEU A 234 1.51 -13.83 -10.77
C LEU A 234 1.47 -13.34 -9.32
N VAL A 235 0.43 -12.58 -9.00
CA VAL A 235 0.33 -11.87 -7.72
C VAL A 235 -0.73 -12.49 -6.82
N THR A 236 -0.42 -12.61 -5.53
CA THR A 236 -1.39 -12.97 -4.48
C THR A 236 -1.39 -11.91 -3.40
N LEU A 237 -2.57 -11.36 -3.06
CA LEU A 237 -2.76 -10.56 -1.87
C LEU A 237 -3.22 -11.46 -0.73
N ASN A 238 -2.42 -11.57 0.32
CA ASN A 238 -2.77 -12.26 1.55
C ASN A 238 -3.25 -11.23 2.58
N VAL A 239 -4.35 -11.52 3.25
CA VAL A 239 -4.98 -10.63 4.24
C VAL A 239 -4.80 -11.25 5.62
N GLY A 240 -4.19 -10.51 6.52
CA GLY A 240 -3.93 -10.93 7.90
C GLY A 240 -5.10 -10.69 8.84
N THR A 241 -4.86 -10.98 10.11
CA THR A 241 -5.81 -10.72 11.20
C THR A 241 -5.72 -9.28 11.67
N PRO A 242 -6.85 -8.64 12.00
CA PRO A 242 -6.85 -7.28 12.53
C PRO A 242 -6.09 -7.19 13.87
N ILE A 243 -5.30 -6.14 14.01
CA ILE A 243 -4.60 -5.77 15.24
C ILE A 243 -5.34 -4.57 15.81
N LEU A 244 -5.91 -4.72 17.00
CA LEU A 244 -6.66 -3.66 17.65
C LEU A 244 -5.72 -2.76 18.46
N PRO A 245 -5.83 -1.43 18.32
CA PRO A 245 -5.10 -0.49 19.18
C PRO A 245 -5.59 -0.58 20.62
N ASP A 246 -4.67 -0.37 21.56
CA ASP A 246 -4.99 -0.17 22.97
C ASP A 246 -4.66 1.28 23.34
N ILE A 247 -5.67 2.15 23.27
CA ILE A 247 -5.53 3.59 23.55
C ILE A 247 -5.30 3.92 25.04
N THR A 248 -5.39 2.92 25.92
CA THR A 248 -5.07 3.09 27.36
C THR A 248 -3.57 3.08 27.61
N LYS A 249 -2.78 2.56 26.67
CA LYS A 249 -1.32 2.52 26.75
C LYS A 249 -0.69 3.82 26.26
N PRO A 250 0.54 4.13 26.72
CA PRO A 250 1.30 5.25 26.19
C PRO A 250 1.47 5.14 24.67
N ARG A 251 1.20 6.24 23.96
CA ARG A 251 1.22 6.28 22.48
C ARG A 251 2.49 5.69 21.89
N LYS A 252 3.66 6.02 22.44
CA LYS A 252 4.96 5.56 21.90
C LYS A 252 5.04 4.03 21.89
N ASP A 253 4.64 3.41 22.99
CA ASP A 253 4.74 1.96 23.17
C ASP A 253 3.72 1.23 22.30
N GLU A 254 2.50 1.75 22.24
CA GLU A 254 1.43 1.15 21.46
C GLU A 254 1.66 1.28 19.95
N VAL A 255 2.12 2.43 19.47
CA VAL A 255 2.53 2.62 18.06
C VAL A 255 3.64 1.64 17.69
N GLY A 256 4.63 1.45 18.58
CA GLY A 256 5.68 0.45 18.39
C GLY A 256 5.13 -0.98 18.34
N ARG A 257 4.21 -1.34 19.24
CA ARG A 257 3.56 -2.66 19.25
C ARG A 257 2.80 -2.92 17.95
N LEU A 258 1.94 -2.00 17.54
CA LEU A 258 1.15 -2.11 16.30
C LEU A 258 2.05 -2.30 15.07
N LEU A 259 3.14 -1.53 14.99
CA LEU A 259 4.11 -1.61 13.91
C LEU A 259 4.79 -2.99 13.89
N ASN A 260 5.36 -3.41 15.02
CA ASN A 260 6.09 -4.67 15.12
C ASN A 260 5.19 -5.88 14.84
N GLU A 261 3.96 -5.87 15.35
CA GLU A 261 3.00 -6.95 15.17
C GLU A 261 2.53 -7.04 13.71
N ALA A 262 2.25 -5.89 13.07
CA ALA A 262 1.88 -5.84 11.66
C ALA A 262 3.04 -6.34 10.76
N HIS A 263 4.27 -5.88 11.01
CA HIS A 263 5.45 -6.34 10.29
C HIS A 263 5.66 -7.84 10.44
N ALA A 264 5.64 -8.34 11.67
CA ALA A 264 5.81 -9.77 11.95
C ALA A 264 4.71 -10.64 11.30
N GLN A 265 3.45 -10.16 11.27
CA GLN A 265 2.38 -10.85 10.55
C GLN A 265 2.66 -10.89 9.04
N MET A 266 3.10 -9.77 8.44
CA MET A 266 3.38 -9.71 7.01
C MET A 266 4.57 -10.61 6.64
N VAL A 267 5.63 -10.65 7.44
CA VAL A 267 6.77 -11.57 7.27
C VAL A 267 6.29 -13.02 7.28
N ARG A 268 5.48 -13.43 8.27
CA ARG A 268 4.93 -14.79 8.34
C ARG A 268 4.04 -15.13 7.13
N MET A 269 3.14 -14.21 6.73
CA MET A 269 2.25 -14.41 5.57
C MET A 269 3.01 -14.46 4.24
N ALA A 270 4.17 -13.82 4.15
CA ALA A 270 5.05 -13.91 2.99
C ALA A 270 5.83 -15.24 2.93
N GLY A 271 5.76 -16.06 3.98
CA GLY A 271 6.52 -17.30 4.08
C GLY A 271 8.01 -17.07 4.35
N ILE A 272 8.38 -15.92 4.92
CA ILE A 272 9.76 -15.57 5.24
C ILE A 272 10.08 -16.10 6.65
N ILE A 273 11.15 -16.89 6.77
CA ILE A 273 11.66 -17.44 8.04
C ILE A 273 12.58 -16.40 8.70
N LYS A 274 13.51 -15.84 7.90
CA LYS A 274 14.44 -14.79 8.34
C LYS A 274 14.32 -13.60 7.41
N ASN A 275 13.83 -12.49 7.92
CA ASN A 275 13.69 -11.25 7.18
C ASN A 275 14.92 -10.38 7.36
N PRO A 276 15.54 -9.85 6.29
CA PRO A 276 16.79 -9.09 6.41
C PRO A 276 16.61 -7.65 6.92
N TRP A 277 15.36 -7.16 6.95
CA TRP A 277 15.05 -5.83 7.44
C TRP A 277 14.39 -5.88 8.82
N PRO A 278 14.79 -5.01 9.76
CA PRO A 278 14.06 -4.84 11.02
C PRO A 278 12.66 -4.25 10.76
N ALA A 279 11.80 -4.32 11.76
CA ALA A 279 10.45 -3.77 11.64
C ALA A 279 10.44 -2.23 11.51
N GLU A 280 11.42 -1.55 12.13
CA GLU A 280 11.64 -0.10 12.11
C GLU A 280 13.09 0.26 11.83
#